data_f9c757c9f6a2659f8d5cc4c8d92a48e0
#
_entry.id   f9c757c9f6a2659f8d5cc4c8d92a48e0
#
_cell.length_a   1.000
_cell.length_b   1.000
_cell.length_c   1.000
_cell.angle_alpha   90.00
_cell.angle_beta   90.00
_cell.angle_gamma   90.00
#
_symmetry.space_group_name_H-M   'P 1'
#
loop_
_entity.id
_entity.type
_entity.pdbx_description
1 polymer ?
#
loop_
_entity_poly.entity_id
_entity_poly.type
_entity_poly.pdbx_seq_one_letter_code
_entity_poly.pdbx_strand_id
1 'polypeptide(L)'
;MKTPPSIFNDVIGPVMRGPSSSHCAAALRIGRLARDLMDGGFDTVLVEFDRNGSLPTTHDTQGSDMGLCGGLMGWDAVDPRLPESLRILRETGVGIAMETVDAGDPHPNTYRLTLRKPGDVHTLRGISTGGGMLEVIDIDDFTVSIGGDYFETLIYTDGSGADIIAALRAGFDADEVILCEANGRQLVEVKASSFVPDELIAVLAGVKLVRKLEPVLPVLSGKDTRALYGTCAAMLEHDAGKGTPLWQLAVRYEMERGGLTEDEVIAKMVEIVRILRASVAEGVAGTTYDDRVLGHQCGRFDELMRAGKLLDGGALNRIILYVTALMEVKSSMGVIVAAPTAGACAALPGAVIAMAESMGLGEDEMAKAMLASGLIGVFIATRWTFAAEVGGCQAEGGSAASMGAAALVTLAGGTLAQAVAASSMAFQSMIGLICDPVANRVEVPCLGKNVMAASNALSCANMALAGYDPVIPLDEVIETAKQVSKQMPRELRCTNLGGLSITPTAIALEEKLAAKRASCGTGCGCAG
;
A
#
# COMPACT_ATOMS: atom_id res chain seq x y z
N MET A 1 15.76 -12.10 -9.24
CA MET A 1 15.03 -12.51 -8.01
C MET A 1 14.19 -11.31 -7.59
N LYS A 2 12.97 -11.49 -7.06
CA LYS A 2 12.21 -10.32 -6.54
C LYS A 2 12.98 -9.70 -5.38
N THR A 3 13.05 -8.38 -5.35
CA THR A 3 13.61 -7.60 -4.24
C THR A 3 12.89 -7.96 -2.94
N PRO A 4 13.61 -8.21 -1.83
CA PRO A 4 12.98 -8.47 -0.54
C PRO A 4 12.10 -7.29 -0.10
N PRO A 5 10.90 -7.54 0.48
CA PRO A 5 10.03 -6.47 0.97
C PRO A 5 10.72 -5.60 2.03
N SER A 6 10.42 -4.30 2.05
CA SER A 6 10.80 -3.37 3.11
C SER A 6 9.63 -3.15 4.07
N ILE A 7 9.91 -2.99 5.35
CA ILE A 7 8.89 -2.58 6.33
C ILE A 7 8.23 -1.27 5.89
N PHE A 8 9.00 -0.32 5.37
CA PHE A 8 8.52 1.02 5.02
C PHE A 8 7.91 1.12 3.61
N ASN A 9 8.34 0.27 2.67
CA ASN A 9 7.78 0.29 1.32
C ASN A 9 6.50 -0.54 1.21
N ASP A 10 6.54 -1.76 1.78
CA ASP A 10 5.58 -2.82 1.48
C ASP A 10 4.56 -3.03 2.60
N VAL A 11 4.87 -2.65 3.86
CA VAL A 11 4.11 -3.07 5.03
C VAL A 11 3.51 -1.91 5.82
N ILE A 12 4.33 -0.93 6.24
CA ILE A 12 3.90 0.25 7.01
C ILE A 12 4.22 1.49 6.20
N GLY A 13 3.39 1.75 5.25
CA GLY A 13 3.47 2.78 4.22
C GLY A 13 2.59 2.41 3.04
N PRO A 14 2.34 3.36 2.16
CA PRO A 14 2.77 4.76 2.19
C PRO A 14 2.02 5.63 3.20
N VAL A 15 2.60 6.78 3.55
CA VAL A 15 1.85 7.92 4.07
C VAL A 15 1.07 8.49 2.91
N MET A 16 -0.26 8.63 3.04
CA MET A 16 -1.12 8.92 1.89
C MET A 16 -2.44 9.56 2.29
N ARG A 17 -3.17 10.07 1.29
CA ARG A 17 -4.61 10.35 1.33
C ARG A 17 -5.35 9.35 0.45
N GLY A 18 -6.61 9.15 0.73
CA GLY A 18 -7.47 8.36 -0.14
C GLY A 18 -8.01 7.07 0.47
N PRO A 19 -9.04 6.52 -0.16
CA PRO A 19 -9.80 5.42 0.41
C PRO A 19 -9.08 4.08 0.30
N SER A 20 -8.21 3.89 -0.70
CA SER A 20 -7.55 2.61 -0.98
C SER A 20 -6.11 2.79 -1.42
N SER A 21 -5.17 2.07 -0.80
CA SER A 21 -3.75 2.12 -1.17
C SER A 21 -3.48 1.46 -2.53
N SER A 22 -4.13 0.35 -2.83
CA SER A 22 -3.99 -0.34 -4.13
C SER A 22 -4.62 0.44 -5.29
N HIS A 23 -5.56 1.33 -5.02
CA HIS A 23 -6.19 2.17 -6.04
C HIS A 23 -5.56 3.57 -6.09
N CYS A 24 -5.49 4.28 -4.97
CA CYS A 24 -5.00 5.67 -4.97
C CYS A 24 -3.47 5.76 -4.99
N ALA A 25 -2.78 5.19 -4.01
CA ALA A 25 -1.33 5.37 -3.89
C ALA A 25 -0.53 4.65 -4.98
N ALA A 26 -0.94 3.42 -5.34
CA ALA A 26 -0.30 2.69 -6.44
C ALA A 26 -0.52 3.39 -7.79
N ALA A 27 -1.75 3.86 -8.07
CA ALA A 27 -2.04 4.62 -9.28
C ALA A 27 -1.26 5.93 -9.36
N LEU A 28 -1.09 6.63 -8.23
CA LEU A 28 -0.27 7.84 -8.15
C LEU A 28 1.19 7.55 -8.53
N ARG A 29 1.76 6.50 -7.99
CA ARG A 29 3.13 6.06 -8.30
C ARG A 29 3.28 5.66 -9.76
N ILE A 30 2.30 4.91 -10.33
CA ILE A 30 2.26 4.57 -11.76
C ILE A 30 2.18 5.86 -12.60
N GLY A 31 1.35 6.82 -12.20
CA GLY A 31 1.22 8.12 -12.87
C GLY A 31 2.51 8.92 -12.86
N ARG A 32 3.28 8.91 -11.76
CA ARG A 32 4.60 9.57 -11.68
C ARG A 32 5.60 8.95 -12.65
N LEU A 33 5.70 7.61 -12.67
CA LEU A 33 6.58 6.91 -13.63
C LEU A 33 6.16 7.16 -15.09
N ALA A 34 4.85 7.19 -15.36
CA ALA A 34 4.33 7.52 -16.69
C ALA A 34 4.65 8.96 -17.11
N ARG A 35 4.57 9.91 -16.16
CA ARG A 35 4.98 11.30 -16.36
C ARG A 35 6.47 11.41 -16.70
N ASP A 36 7.32 10.70 -15.96
CA ASP A 36 8.77 10.68 -16.18
C ASP A 36 9.11 10.06 -17.53
N LEU A 37 8.40 9.01 -17.97
CA LEU A 37 8.53 8.40 -19.29
C LEU A 37 8.27 9.41 -20.42
N MET A 38 7.47 10.45 -20.17
CA MET A 38 7.16 11.53 -21.11
C MET A 38 8.00 12.82 -20.89
N ASP A 39 9.08 12.78 -20.11
CA ASP A 39 9.85 13.96 -19.67
C ASP A 39 8.95 15.07 -19.09
N GLY A 40 7.91 14.68 -18.35
CA GLY A 40 7.01 15.58 -17.66
C GLY A 40 5.94 16.27 -18.52
N GLY A 41 5.92 16.07 -19.86
CA GLY A 41 4.97 16.75 -20.76
C GLY A 41 4.23 15.79 -21.68
N PHE A 42 2.89 15.89 -21.74
CA PHE A 42 2.01 15.14 -22.66
C PHE A 42 0.69 15.90 -22.86
N ASP A 43 0.04 15.68 -24.01
CA ASP A 43 -1.21 16.34 -24.37
C ASP A 43 -2.43 15.46 -24.11
N THR A 44 -2.26 14.12 -24.25
CA THR A 44 -3.36 13.16 -24.04
C THR A 44 -2.89 11.91 -23.32
N VAL A 45 -3.78 11.35 -22.52
CA VAL A 45 -3.62 10.05 -21.85
C VAL A 45 -4.87 9.21 -22.08
N LEU A 46 -4.68 8.01 -22.62
CA LEU A 46 -5.70 6.95 -22.64
C LEU A 46 -5.34 5.95 -21.55
N VAL A 47 -6.31 5.65 -20.68
CA VAL A 47 -6.21 4.65 -19.62
C VAL A 47 -7.19 3.52 -19.94
N GLU A 48 -6.70 2.29 -20.00
CA GLU A 48 -7.53 1.14 -20.29
C GLU A 48 -7.47 0.12 -19.15
N PHE A 49 -8.64 -0.43 -18.79
CA PHE A 49 -8.80 -1.45 -17.76
C PHE A 49 -9.41 -2.73 -18.34
N ASP A 50 -8.85 -3.90 -17.97
CA ASP A 50 -9.44 -5.17 -18.39
C ASP A 50 -10.81 -5.37 -17.76
N ARG A 51 -11.79 -5.75 -18.59
CA ARG A 51 -13.20 -5.99 -18.19
C ARG A 51 -13.32 -7.01 -17.05
N ASN A 52 -12.43 -7.98 -16.97
CA ASN A 52 -12.43 -9.03 -15.96
C ASN A 52 -11.63 -8.66 -14.70
N GLY A 53 -10.97 -7.49 -14.70
CA GLY A 53 -10.27 -6.94 -13.55
C GLY A 53 -11.21 -6.41 -12.47
N SER A 54 -10.63 -5.79 -11.44
CA SER A 54 -11.38 -5.08 -10.40
C SER A 54 -11.61 -3.61 -10.76
N LEU A 55 -10.69 -3.01 -11.53
CA LEU A 55 -10.67 -1.58 -11.82
C LEU A 55 -11.91 -1.06 -12.55
N PRO A 56 -12.53 -1.77 -13.53
CA PRO A 56 -13.75 -1.27 -14.20
C PRO A 56 -14.87 -0.86 -13.25
N THR A 57 -14.97 -1.51 -12.10
CA THR A 57 -16.04 -1.23 -11.10
C THR A 57 -15.55 -0.40 -9.91
N THR A 58 -14.23 -0.14 -9.80
CA THR A 58 -13.65 0.44 -8.57
C THR A 58 -12.80 1.68 -8.82
N HIS A 59 -12.30 1.92 -10.05
CA HIS A 59 -11.31 2.97 -10.32
C HIS A 59 -11.73 4.37 -9.86
N ASP A 60 -12.95 4.78 -10.19
CA ASP A 60 -13.52 6.08 -9.82
C ASP A 60 -13.72 6.18 -8.29
N THR A 61 -14.37 5.17 -7.69
CA THR A 61 -14.86 5.25 -6.31
C THR A 61 -13.81 4.91 -5.25
N GLN A 62 -12.76 4.17 -5.62
CA GLN A 62 -11.67 3.81 -4.71
C GLN A 62 -10.38 4.60 -4.93
N GLY A 63 -10.41 5.60 -5.82
CA GLY A 63 -9.38 6.62 -5.95
C GLY A 63 -8.28 6.35 -6.96
N SER A 64 -8.45 5.39 -7.91
CA SER A 64 -7.47 5.19 -8.99
C SER A 64 -7.34 6.42 -9.88
N ASP A 65 -8.48 6.99 -10.30
CA ASP A 65 -8.51 8.17 -11.16
C ASP A 65 -7.80 9.35 -10.50
N MET A 66 -8.14 9.57 -9.23
CA MET A 66 -7.55 10.61 -8.40
C MET A 66 -6.04 10.41 -8.23
N GLY A 67 -5.61 9.21 -7.85
CA GLY A 67 -4.20 8.89 -7.68
C GLY A 67 -3.42 9.04 -8.99
N LEU A 68 -3.91 8.44 -10.06
CA LEU A 68 -3.26 8.47 -11.37
C LEU A 68 -3.09 9.92 -11.88
N CYS A 69 -4.16 10.72 -11.83
CA CYS A 69 -4.09 12.12 -12.26
C CYS A 69 -3.13 12.94 -11.40
N GLY A 70 -3.11 12.72 -10.07
CA GLY A 70 -2.14 13.36 -9.18
C GLY A 70 -0.70 12.98 -9.53
N GLY A 71 -0.44 11.70 -9.80
CA GLY A 71 0.87 11.21 -10.23
C GLY A 71 1.30 11.79 -11.57
N LEU A 72 0.41 11.86 -12.55
CA LEU A 72 0.65 12.50 -13.85
C LEU A 72 1.00 14.00 -13.72
N MET A 73 0.53 14.68 -12.66
CA MET A 73 0.91 16.05 -12.31
C MET A 73 2.18 16.15 -11.44
N GLY A 74 2.77 14.99 -11.06
CA GLY A 74 3.97 14.95 -10.23
C GLY A 74 3.71 15.20 -8.73
N TRP A 75 2.47 15.04 -8.26
CA TRP A 75 2.11 15.28 -6.85
C TRP A 75 2.52 14.12 -5.94
N ASP A 76 2.66 14.43 -4.66
CA ASP A 76 2.84 13.43 -3.62
C ASP A 76 1.52 12.85 -3.13
N ALA A 77 1.58 11.65 -2.52
CA ALA A 77 0.40 10.94 -2.04
C ALA A 77 -0.33 11.65 -0.86
N VAL A 78 0.29 12.66 -0.26
CA VAL A 78 -0.30 13.49 0.82
C VAL A 78 -0.83 14.84 0.33
N ASP A 79 -0.71 15.14 -0.97
CA ASP A 79 -1.14 16.43 -1.53
C ASP A 79 -2.64 16.67 -1.24
N PRO A 80 -3.02 17.79 -0.63
CA PRO A 80 -4.41 18.06 -0.28
C PRO A 80 -5.32 18.27 -1.51
N ARG A 81 -4.74 18.52 -2.71
CA ARG A 81 -5.48 18.69 -3.96
C ARG A 81 -5.88 17.38 -4.63
N LEU A 82 -5.39 16.22 -4.15
CA LEU A 82 -5.68 14.91 -4.74
C LEU A 82 -7.17 14.67 -5.04
N PRO A 83 -8.13 15.01 -4.18
CA PRO A 83 -9.55 14.80 -4.48
C PRO A 83 -10.03 15.46 -5.77
N GLU A 84 -9.37 16.56 -6.18
CA GLU A 84 -9.70 17.37 -7.35
C GLU A 84 -8.78 17.11 -8.55
N SER A 85 -7.88 16.14 -8.46
CA SER A 85 -6.78 15.94 -9.42
C SER A 85 -7.25 15.73 -10.86
N LEU A 86 -8.31 14.95 -11.09
CA LEU A 86 -8.89 14.74 -12.42
C LEU A 86 -9.41 16.06 -13.04
N ARG A 87 -10.10 16.88 -12.25
CA ARG A 87 -10.58 18.20 -12.69
C ARG A 87 -9.40 19.12 -13.01
N ILE A 88 -8.44 19.18 -12.10
CA ILE A 88 -7.26 20.06 -12.26
C ILE A 88 -6.44 19.64 -13.47
N LEU A 89 -6.21 18.33 -13.69
CA LEU A 89 -5.48 17.84 -14.87
C LEU A 89 -6.18 18.29 -16.16
N ARG A 90 -7.51 18.16 -16.25
CA ARG A 90 -8.27 18.64 -17.42
C ARG A 90 -8.16 20.15 -17.62
N GLU A 91 -8.10 20.94 -16.56
CA GLU A 91 -7.93 22.40 -16.61
C GLU A 91 -6.55 22.81 -17.12
N THR A 92 -5.53 21.95 -17.03
CA THR A 92 -4.22 22.19 -17.68
C THR A 92 -4.26 22.01 -19.20
N GLY A 93 -5.38 21.52 -19.77
CA GLY A 93 -5.53 21.28 -21.20
C GLY A 93 -5.22 19.85 -21.61
N VAL A 94 -4.84 18.97 -20.70
CA VAL A 94 -4.57 17.56 -20.99
C VAL A 94 -5.89 16.80 -21.21
N GLY A 95 -5.99 16.11 -22.36
CA GLY A 95 -7.08 15.17 -22.65
C GLY A 95 -6.85 13.86 -21.92
N ILE A 96 -7.80 13.43 -21.07
CA ILE A 96 -7.77 12.12 -20.44
C ILE A 96 -9.05 11.34 -20.71
N ALA A 97 -8.90 10.09 -21.16
CA ALA A 97 -9.97 9.12 -21.37
C ALA A 97 -9.69 7.86 -20.56
N MET A 98 -10.73 7.24 -20.02
CA MET A 98 -10.67 5.96 -19.30
C MET A 98 -11.66 4.99 -19.94
N GLU A 99 -11.20 3.81 -20.34
CA GLU A 99 -11.98 2.84 -21.11
C GLU A 99 -11.87 1.44 -20.52
N THR A 100 -12.93 0.66 -20.67
CA THR A 100 -12.95 -0.76 -20.32
C THR A 100 -12.80 -1.60 -21.58
N VAL A 101 -11.79 -2.46 -21.62
CA VAL A 101 -11.42 -3.28 -22.78
C VAL A 101 -11.37 -4.77 -22.42
N ASP A 102 -11.37 -5.63 -23.43
CA ASP A 102 -11.17 -7.07 -23.28
C ASP A 102 -9.69 -7.40 -23.56
N ALA A 103 -8.82 -7.11 -22.59
CA ALA A 103 -7.37 -7.23 -22.74
C ALA A 103 -6.82 -8.60 -22.30
N GLY A 104 -7.55 -9.33 -21.46
CA GLY A 104 -7.12 -10.62 -20.91
C GLY A 104 -5.95 -10.51 -19.92
N ASP A 105 -5.89 -9.41 -19.17
CA ASP A 105 -4.81 -9.19 -18.20
C ASP A 105 -4.88 -10.20 -17.05
N PRO A 106 -3.75 -10.83 -16.68
CA PRO A 106 -3.73 -11.85 -15.62
C PRO A 106 -3.91 -11.27 -14.22
N HIS A 107 -3.59 -9.98 -14.02
CA HIS A 107 -3.69 -9.32 -12.73
C HIS A 107 -4.92 -8.40 -12.68
N PRO A 108 -5.77 -8.48 -11.63
CA PRO A 108 -7.03 -7.73 -11.57
C PRO A 108 -6.86 -6.20 -11.51
N ASN A 109 -5.69 -5.71 -11.04
CA ASN A 109 -5.40 -4.28 -10.90
C ASN A 109 -4.36 -3.84 -11.95
N THR A 110 -4.61 -4.12 -13.23
CA THR A 110 -3.74 -3.70 -14.34
C THR A 110 -4.19 -2.37 -14.91
N TYR A 111 -3.24 -1.45 -15.04
CA TYR A 111 -3.35 -0.15 -15.69
C TYR A 111 -2.62 -0.21 -17.03
N ARG A 112 -3.30 0.07 -18.14
CA ARG A 112 -2.72 0.26 -19.46
C ARG A 112 -2.80 1.73 -19.82
N LEU A 113 -1.66 2.36 -20.02
CA LEU A 113 -1.55 3.79 -20.32
C LEU A 113 -0.98 3.98 -21.72
N THR A 114 -1.60 4.87 -22.50
CA THR A 114 -1.01 5.41 -23.73
C THR A 114 -0.93 6.93 -23.59
N LEU A 115 0.28 7.45 -23.55
CA LEU A 115 0.56 8.89 -23.42
C LEU A 115 1.05 9.44 -24.76
N ARG A 116 0.59 10.63 -25.14
CA ARG A 116 0.90 11.23 -26.43
C ARG A 116 1.21 12.72 -26.31
N LYS A 117 2.22 13.16 -27.06
CA LYS A 117 2.48 14.55 -27.48
C LYS A 117 2.97 14.57 -28.92
N PRO A 118 3.02 15.72 -29.62
CA PRO A 118 3.49 15.77 -30.99
C PRO A 118 4.86 15.12 -31.19
N GLY A 119 4.91 14.06 -32.00
CA GLY A 119 6.14 13.34 -32.32
C GLY A 119 6.62 12.36 -31.25
N ASP A 120 5.89 12.16 -30.16
CA ASP A 120 6.27 11.28 -29.07
C ASP A 120 5.06 10.51 -28.52
N VAL A 121 5.15 9.19 -28.48
CA VAL A 121 4.09 8.28 -27.98
C VAL A 121 4.74 7.17 -27.18
N HIS A 122 4.31 7.01 -25.95
CA HIS A 122 4.73 5.90 -25.10
C HIS A 122 3.54 5.12 -24.55
N THR A 123 3.74 3.83 -24.37
CA THR A 123 2.82 2.95 -23.65
C THR A 123 3.46 2.44 -22.37
N LEU A 124 2.66 2.27 -21.34
CA LEU A 124 3.08 1.71 -20.06
C LEU A 124 2.00 0.79 -19.53
N ARG A 125 2.39 -0.41 -19.11
CA ARG A 125 1.50 -1.34 -18.41
C ARG A 125 2.04 -1.57 -17.00
N GLY A 126 1.29 -1.07 -16.02
CA GLY A 126 1.61 -1.20 -14.59
C GLY A 126 0.54 -2.01 -13.86
N ILE A 127 0.94 -2.73 -12.83
CA ILE A 127 0.05 -3.45 -11.92
C ILE A 127 0.18 -2.90 -10.50
N SER A 128 -0.94 -2.84 -9.78
CA SER A 128 -0.92 -2.59 -8.33
C SER A 128 -0.88 -3.94 -7.61
N THR A 129 0.20 -4.19 -6.88
CA THR A 129 0.43 -5.46 -6.19
C THR A 129 -0.15 -5.51 -4.76
N GLY A 130 -0.79 -4.42 -4.33
CA GLY A 130 -1.41 -4.26 -3.00
C GLY A 130 -0.59 -3.39 -2.06
N GLY A 131 -1.23 -2.84 -1.02
CA GLY A 131 -0.54 -1.99 -0.03
C GLY A 131 0.01 -0.65 -0.57
N GLY A 132 -0.32 -0.29 -1.81
CA GLY A 132 0.27 0.88 -2.49
C GLY A 132 1.53 0.55 -3.30
N MET A 133 1.93 -0.71 -3.35
CA MET A 133 3.03 -1.20 -4.18
C MET A 133 2.59 -1.37 -5.63
N LEU A 134 3.56 -1.27 -6.53
CA LEU A 134 3.35 -1.40 -7.97
C LEU A 134 4.46 -2.23 -8.62
N GLU A 135 4.21 -2.61 -9.85
CA GLU A 135 5.24 -3.08 -10.77
C GLU A 135 4.86 -2.61 -12.19
N VAL A 136 5.75 -1.89 -12.88
CA VAL A 136 5.62 -1.68 -14.33
C VAL A 136 6.20 -2.90 -15.03
N ILE A 137 5.36 -3.58 -15.79
CA ILE A 137 5.68 -4.86 -16.43
C ILE A 137 5.92 -4.75 -17.93
N ASP A 138 5.60 -3.59 -18.53
CA ASP A 138 5.77 -3.34 -19.95
C ASP A 138 5.89 -1.84 -20.22
N ILE A 139 6.81 -1.47 -21.09
CA ILE A 139 6.97 -0.13 -21.67
C ILE A 139 7.23 -0.29 -23.17
N ASP A 140 6.38 0.27 -24.02
CA ASP A 140 6.53 0.28 -25.49
C ASP A 140 6.72 -1.11 -26.13
N ASP A 141 6.01 -2.11 -25.60
CA ASP A 141 6.10 -3.54 -25.89
C ASP A 141 7.33 -4.26 -25.30
N PHE A 142 8.25 -3.53 -24.66
CA PHE A 142 9.36 -4.17 -23.95
C PHE A 142 8.89 -4.69 -22.60
N THR A 143 9.13 -5.96 -22.31
CA THR A 143 8.94 -6.53 -20.99
C THR A 143 10.00 -5.98 -20.05
N VAL A 144 9.59 -5.30 -18.99
CA VAL A 144 10.42 -4.72 -17.95
C VAL A 144 9.93 -5.18 -16.57
N SER A 145 10.68 -4.88 -15.51
CA SER A 145 10.25 -5.12 -14.13
C SER A 145 10.69 -3.97 -13.24
N ILE A 146 9.90 -2.90 -13.22
CA ILE A 146 10.21 -1.65 -12.50
C ILE A 146 9.33 -1.54 -11.27
N GLY A 147 9.91 -1.70 -10.07
CA GLY A 147 9.23 -1.60 -8.79
C GLY A 147 9.15 -0.18 -8.24
N GLY A 148 9.87 0.77 -8.83
CA GLY A 148 9.94 2.16 -8.39
C GLY A 148 10.89 2.39 -7.20
N ASP A 149 11.83 1.49 -6.97
CA ASP A 149 12.82 1.50 -5.90
C ASP A 149 14.26 1.74 -6.40
N TYR A 150 14.43 2.06 -7.70
CA TYR A 150 15.67 2.46 -8.34
C TYR A 150 15.51 3.75 -9.12
N PHE A 151 16.62 4.43 -9.39
CA PHE A 151 16.73 5.36 -10.50
C PHE A 151 16.86 4.53 -11.79
N GLU A 152 15.84 4.60 -12.66
CA GLU A 152 15.80 3.84 -13.90
C GLU A 152 16.25 4.72 -15.07
N THR A 153 17.24 4.27 -15.83
CA THR A 153 17.61 4.90 -17.11
C THR A 153 17.29 3.94 -18.24
N LEU A 154 16.35 4.32 -19.09
CA LEU A 154 15.88 3.54 -20.24
C LEU A 154 16.55 4.09 -21.53
N ILE A 155 17.38 3.29 -22.18
CA ILE A 155 18.13 3.68 -23.38
C ILE A 155 17.60 2.89 -24.58
N TYR A 156 16.86 3.56 -25.46
CA TYR A 156 16.34 2.98 -26.70
C TYR A 156 17.42 2.98 -27.79
N THR A 157 17.57 1.87 -28.52
CA THR A 157 18.59 1.68 -29.54
C THR A 157 18.14 0.80 -30.69
N ASP A 158 18.80 0.93 -31.85
CA ASP A 158 18.57 0.11 -33.07
C ASP A 158 19.69 -0.94 -33.25
N GLY A 159 19.85 -1.85 -32.28
CA GLY A 159 20.74 -2.99 -32.44
C GLY A 159 22.18 -2.84 -31.87
N SER A 160 22.46 -1.76 -31.13
CA SER A 160 23.73 -1.56 -30.41
C SER A 160 23.66 -1.86 -28.92
N GLY A 161 22.60 -2.54 -28.45
CA GLY A 161 22.36 -2.78 -27.03
C GLY A 161 23.49 -3.49 -26.30
N ALA A 162 24.12 -4.49 -26.95
CA ALA A 162 25.26 -5.20 -26.36
C ALA A 162 26.48 -4.32 -26.13
N ASP A 163 26.78 -3.40 -27.07
CA ASP A 163 27.89 -2.46 -26.96
C ASP A 163 27.62 -1.39 -25.90
N ILE A 164 26.36 -0.92 -25.82
CA ILE A 164 25.90 0.01 -24.77
C ILE A 164 26.07 -0.65 -23.39
N ILE A 165 25.64 -1.89 -23.22
CA ILE A 165 25.80 -2.63 -21.97
C ILE A 165 27.27 -2.75 -21.58
N ALA A 166 28.13 -3.12 -22.54
CA ALA A 166 29.58 -3.23 -22.30
C ALA A 166 30.19 -1.90 -21.84
N ALA A 167 29.82 -0.79 -22.50
CA ALA A 167 30.28 0.55 -22.13
C ALA A 167 29.78 0.99 -20.76
N LEU A 168 28.50 0.77 -20.45
CA LEU A 168 27.91 1.07 -19.14
C LEU A 168 28.60 0.30 -18.02
N ARG A 169 28.79 -1.00 -18.17
CA ARG A 169 29.48 -1.86 -17.17
C ARG A 169 30.93 -1.46 -16.93
N ALA A 170 31.57 -0.83 -17.92
CA ALA A 170 32.94 -0.33 -17.80
C ALA A 170 33.02 1.06 -17.14
N GLY A 171 32.00 1.89 -17.25
CA GLY A 171 32.05 3.30 -16.89
C GLY A 171 31.04 3.78 -15.84
N PHE A 172 30.13 2.92 -15.41
CA PHE A 172 29.06 3.28 -14.45
C PHE A 172 28.79 2.14 -13.45
N ASP A 173 28.63 2.49 -12.19
CA ASP A 173 28.31 1.54 -11.11
C ASP A 173 26.79 1.27 -11.06
N ALA A 174 26.31 0.51 -12.03
CA ALA A 174 24.92 0.07 -12.08
C ALA A 174 24.69 -1.18 -11.22
N ASP A 175 23.51 -1.27 -10.62
CA ASP A 175 23.06 -2.48 -9.91
C ASP A 175 22.65 -3.57 -10.90
N GLU A 176 21.87 -3.19 -11.93
CA GLU A 176 21.49 -4.09 -13.03
C GLU A 176 21.54 -3.34 -14.37
N VAL A 177 21.96 -4.04 -15.41
CA VAL A 177 21.90 -3.56 -16.81
C VAL A 177 21.33 -4.69 -17.66
N ILE A 178 20.11 -4.50 -18.16
CA ILE A 178 19.27 -5.50 -18.80
C ILE A 178 19.02 -5.11 -20.26
N LEU A 179 19.17 -6.07 -21.18
CA LEU A 179 18.73 -5.91 -22.57
C LEU A 179 17.33 -6.45 -22.73
N CYS A 180 16.40 -5.58 -23.11
CA CYS A 180 15.04 -5.94 -23.48
C CYS A 180 14.88 -5.85 -25.01
N GLU A 181 14.24 -6.84 -25.61
CA GLU A 181 14.04 -6.90 -27.06
C GLU A 181 12.56 -7.10 -27.39
N ALA A 182 12.05 -6.29 -28.33
CA ALA A 182 10.68 -6.39 -28.79
C ALA A 182 10.55 -5.86 -30.23
N ASN A 183 9.89 -6.62 -31.10
CA ASN A 183 9.56 -6.19 -32.47
C ASN A 183 10.75 -5.67 -33.29
N GLY A 184 11.96 -6.25 -33.09
CA GLY A 184 13.19 -5.82 -33.75
C GLY A 184 13.81 -4.53 -33.21
N ARG A 185 13.27 -4.00 -32.11
CA ARG A 185 13.82 -2.86 -31.35
C ARG A 185 14.52 -3.37 -30.10
N GLN A 186 15.43 -2.58 -29.55
CA GLN A 186 16.15 -2.87 -28.32
C GLN A 186 16.02 -1.74 -27.31
N LEU A 187 15.87 -2.09 -26.05
CA LEU A 187 15.89 -1.21 -24.89
C LEU A 187 16.93 -1.71 -23.90
N VAL A 188 17.85 -0.84 -23.47
CA VAL A 188 18.72 -1.13 -22.32
C VAL A 188 18.13 -0.48 -21.08
N GLU A 189 17.67 -1.29 -20.14
CA GLU A 189 17.17 -0.89 -18.83
C GLU A 189 18.33 -0.88 -17.84
N VAL A 190 18.58 0.25 -17.18
CA VAL A 190 19.64 0.42 -16.19
C VAL A 190 19.04 0.78 -14.85
N LYS A 191 19.27 -0.06 -13.84
CA LYS A 191 18.88 0.17 -12.45
C LYS A 191 20.10 0.56 -11.64
N ALA A 192 20.02 1.68 -10.92
CA ALA A 192 21.13 2.15 -10.08
C ALA A 192 20.63 3.06 -8.94
N SER A 193 21.56 3.44 -8.06
CA SER A 193 21.32 4.44 -7.00
C SER A 193 21.30 5.90 -7.51
N SER A 194 21.60 6.10 -8.81
CA SER A 194 21.53 7.39 -9.51
C SER A 194 21.32 7.18 -11.00
N PHE A 195 20.89 8.20 -11.71
CA PHE A 195 20.81 8.12 -13.17
C PHE A 195 22.18 7.97 -13.83
N VAL A 196 22.21 7.31 -14.99
CA VAL A 196 23.40 7.32 -15.86
C VAL A 196 23.71 8.77 -16.22
N PRO A 197 24.97 9.26 -16.02
CA PRO A 197 25.35 10.63 -16.34
C PRO A 197 25.19 10.96 -17.82
N ASP A 198 24.74 12.17 -18.14
CA ASP A 198 24.52 12.61 -19.53
C ASP A 198 25.81 12.59 -20.34
N GLU A 199 26.96 12.86 -19.71
CA GLU A 199 28.28 12.80 -20.35
C GLU A 199 28.63 11.39 -20.82
N LEU A 200 28.23 10.36 -20.04
CA LEU A 200 28.42 8.96 -20.43
C LEU A 200 27.44 8.57 -21.55
N ILE A 201 26.19 9.00 -21.45
CA ILE A 201 25.17 8.74 -22.48
C ILE A 201 25.60 9.36 -23.84
N ALA A 202 26.14 10.55 -23.82
CA ALA A 202 26.53 11.28 -25.04
C ALA A 202 27.64 10.60 -25.88
N VAL A 203 28.43 9.73 -25.27
CA VAL A 203 29.47 8.96 -25.96
C VAL A 203 29.05 7.56 -26.40
N LEU A 204 27.84 7.12 -26.00
CA LEU A 204 27.30 5.82 -26.41
C LEU A 204 26.83 5.87 -27.87
N ALA A 205 27.32 4.95 -28.69
CA ALA A 205 26.90 4.86 -30.09
C ALA A 205 25.52 4.19 -30.21
N GLY A 206 24.71 4.67 -31.17
CA GLY A 206 23.41 4.04 -31.49
C GLY A 206 22.26 4.36 -30.53
N VAL A 207 22.45 5.28 -29.58
CA VAL A 207 21.36 5.78 -28.72
C VAL A 207 20.37 6.60 -29.56
N LYS A 208 19.08 6.28 -29.45
CA LYS A 208 17.99 6.96 -30.15
C LYS A 208 17.20 7.87 -29.22
N LEU A 209 16.90 7.38 -28.05
CA LEU A 209 16.12 8.06 -27.05
C LEU A 209 16.55 7.59 -25.66
N VAL A 210 16.50 8.49 -24.69
CA VAL A 210 16.73 8.15 -23.28
C VAL A 210 15.55 8.64 -22.46
N ARG A 211 15.10 7.84 -21.51
CA ARG A 211 14.12 8.22 -20.50
C ARG A 211 14.68 7.92 -19.12
N LYS A 212 14.43 8.83 -18.18
CA LYS A 212 14.86 8.74 -16.79
C LYS A 212 13.64 8.72 -15.89
N LEU A 213 13.45 7.64 -15.14
CA LEU A 213 12.32 7.51 -14.21
C LEU A 213 12.87 7.57 -12.78
N GLU A 214 12.38 8.54 -12.01
CA GLU A 214 12.74 8.70 -10.60
C GLU A 214 12.11 7.60 -9.73
N PRO A 215 12.78 7.18 -8.65
CA PRO A 215 12.18 6.27 -7.70
C PRO A 215 10.95 6.89 -7.04
N VAL A 216 9.94 6.05 -6.78
CA VAL A 216 8.68 6.44 -6.14
C VAL A 216 8.49 5.81 -4.76
N LEU A 217 9.47 5.02 -4.30
CA LEU A 217 9.46 4.37 -2.99
C LEU A 217 10.42 5.05 -2.00
N PRO A 218 10.10 5.07 -0.69
CA PRO A 218 10.89 5.77 0.33
C PRO A 218 12.19 5.06 0.74
N VAL A 219 12.33 3.75 0.45
CA VAL A 219 13.55 2.97 0.69
C VAL A 219 13.99 2.36 -0.64
N LEU A 220 15.16 2.77 -1.10
CA LEU A 220 15.71 2.31 -2.36
C LEU A 220 16.24 0.88 -2.23
N SER A 221 16.40 0.24 -3.38
CA SER A 221 17.11 -1.03 -3.53
C SER A 221 18.49 -0.81 -4.18
N GLY A 222 19.34 -1.80 -4.10
CA GLY A 222 20.67 -1.80 -4.69
C GLY A 222 21.18 -3.23 -4.86
N LYS A 223 22.34 -3.42 -5.49
CA LYS A 223 22.97 -4.72 -5.75
C LYS A 223 23.23 -5.56 -4.49
N ASP A 224 23.40 -4.89 -3.35
CA ASP A 224 23.63 -5.53 -2.06
C ASP A 224 22.33 -5.73 -1.25
N THR A 225 21.17 -5.36 -1.82
CA THR A 225 19.88 -5.54 -1.15
C THR A 225 19.58 -7.02 -0.95
N ARG A 226 19.52 -7.42 0.31
CA ARG A 226 19.25 -8.79 0.72
C ARG A 226 18.43 -8.84 2.00
N ALA A 227 17.71 -9.93 2.18
CA ALA A 227 16.99 -10.20 3.41
C ALA A 227 17.79 -11.15 4.29
N LEU A 228 17.93 -10.84 5.57
CA LEU A 228 18.51 -11.76 6.56
C LEU A 228 17.63 -13.02 6.70
N TYR A 229 16.32 -12.85 6.59
CA TYR A 229 15.31 -13.92 6.65
C TYR A 229 14.01 -13.44 6.00
N GLY A 230 13.37 -14.30 5.23
CA GLY A 230 12.10 -14.01 4.54
C GLY A 230 10.89 -14.72 5.14
N THR A 231 11.08 -15.49 6.24
CA THR A 231 10.03 -16.28 6.89
C THR A 231 10.22 -16.24 8.40
N CYS A 232 9.14 -16.51 9.14
CA CYS A 232 9.20 -16.61 10.59
C CYS A 232 10.14 -17.74 11.04
N ALA A 233 10.09 -18.89 10.39
CA ALA A 233 10.98 -20.02 10.69
C ALA A 233 12.46 -19.66 10.49
N ALA A 234 12.81 -19.03 9.36
CA ALA A 234 14.18 -18.59 9.09
C ALA A 234 14.66 -17.52 10.10
N MET A 235 13.78 -16.62 10.54
CA MET A 235 14.09 -15.65 11.59
C MET A 235 14.39 -16.34 12.93
N LEU A 236 13.58 -17.32 13.33
CA LEU A 236 13.79 -18.08 14.57
C LEU A 236 15.10 -18.90 14.51
N GLU A 237 15.41 -19.49 13.35
CA GLU A 237 16.69 -20.18 13.12
C GLU A 237 17.87 -19.19 13.21
N HIS A 238 17.75 -18.00 12.61
CA HIS A 238 18.76 -16.94 12.69
C HIS A 238 18.99 -16.45 14.14
N ASP A 239 17.92 -16.31 14.93
CA ASP A 239 18.02 -15.95 16.35
C ASP A 239 18.73 -17.05 17.17
N ALA A 240 18.65 -18.29 16.73
CA ALA A 240 19.29 -19.45 17.36
C ALA A 240 18.99 -19.59 18.85
N GLY A 241 17.77 -19.22 19.28
CA GLY A 241 17.30 -19.32 20.65
C GLY A 241 17.86 -18.25 21.61
N LYS A 242 18.44 -17.16 21.10
CA LYS A 242 18.94 -16.03 21.93
C LYS A 242 17.81 -15.25 22.59
N GLY A 243 16.59 -15.35 22.06
CA GLY A 243 15.44 -14.61 22.56
C GLY A 243 15.52 -13.11 22.28
N THR A 244 16.18 -12.72 21.19
CA THR A 244 16.26 -11.33 20.77
C THR A 244 14.86 -10.73 20.60
N PRO A 245 14.54 -9.57 21.17
CA PRO A 245 13.25 -8.93 20.98
C PRO A 245 12.89 -8.76 19.51
N LEU A 246 11.62 -9.03 19.13
CA LEU A 246 11.17 -9.01 17.72
C LEU A 246 11.47 -7.67 17.04
N TRP A 247 11.33 -6.54 17.75
CA TRP A 247 11.63 -5.22 17.18
C TRP A 247 13.12 -5.05 16.82
N GLN A 248 14.06 -5.64 17.57
CA GLN A 248 15.48 -5.60 17.22
C GLN A 248 15.79 -6.44 15.98
N LEU A 249 15.11 -7.59 15.84
CA LEU A 249 15.20 -8.39 14.61
C LEU A 249 14.63 -7.61 13.41
N ALA A 250 13.56 -6.85 13.61
CA ALA A 250 12.99 -5.98 12.58
C ALA A 250 13.95 -4.86 12.17
N VAL A 251 14.60 -4.20 13.13
CA VAL A 251 15.62 -3.19 12.86
C VAL A 251 16.78 -3.78 12.05
N ARG A 252 17.34 -4.91 12.48
CA ARG A 252 18.43 -5.59 11.74
C ARG A 252 18.03 -5.98 10.33
N TYR A 253 16.78 -6.46 10.15
CA TYR A 253 16.25 -6.79 8.84
C TYR A 253 16.26 -5.56 7.92
N GLU A 254 15.72 -4.42 8.39
CA GLU A 254 15.58 -3.21 7.56
C GLU A 254 16.93 -2.53 7.32
N MET A 255 17.86 -2.59 8.28
CA MET A 255 19.25 -2.13 8.09
C MET A 255 19.92 -2.86 6.91
N GLU A 256 19.83 -4.19 6.90
CA GLU A 256 20.45 -5.01 5.86
C GLU A 256 19.73 -4.88 4.52
N ARG A 257 18.38 -4.79 4.53
CA ARG A 257 17.57 -4.66 3.33
C ARG A 257 17.72 -3.29 2.68
N GLY A 258 17.76 -2.23 3.46
CA GLY A 258 17.70 -0.85 2.98
C GLY A 258 19.02 -0.08 3.05
N GLY A 259 20.11 -0.71 3.54
CA GLY A 259 21.38 -0.02 3.72
C GLY A 259 21.30 1.12 4.75
N LEU A 260 20.38 1.01 5.73
CA LEU A 260 20.12 2.04 6.74
C LEU A 260 20.87 1.75 8.04
N THR A 261 21.12 2.78 8.83
CA THR A 261 21.57 2.64 10.21
C THR A 261 20.41 2.35 11.16
N GLU A 262 20.69 1.83 12.36
CA GLU A 262 19.67 1.61 13.40
C GLU A 262 18.90 2.89 13.74
N ASP A 263 19.63 4.01 13.91
CA ASP A 263 19.03 5.31 14.22
C ASP A 263 18.09 5.80 13.10
N GLU A 264 18.45 5.60 11.84
CA GLU A 264 17.60 5.96 10.70
C GLU A 264 16.33 5.10 10.64
N VAL A 265 16.42 3.79 10.91
CA VAL A 265 15.26 2.89 10.95
C VAL A 265 14.31 3.32 12.06
N ILE A 266 14.82 3.57 13.26
CA ILE A 266 14.01 4.00 14.40
C ILE A 266 13.39 5.38 14.13
N ALA A 267 14.18 6.36 13.66
CA ALA A 267 13.70 7.70 13.37
C ALA A 267 12.58 7.72 12.32
N LYS A 268 12.69 6.93 11.25
CA LYS A 268 11.62 6.75 10.25
C LYS A 268 10.32 6.24 10.88
N MET A 269 10.40 5.26 11.78
CA MET A 269 9.20 4.72 12.42
C MET A 269 8.62 5.69 13.46
N VAL A 270 9.43 6.44 14.18
CA VAL A 270 8.98 7.50 15.10
C VAL A 270 8.20 8.57 14.32
N GLU A 271 8.67 8.97 13.14
CA GLU A 271 7.94 9.92 12.29
C GLU A 271 6.57 9.38 11.85
N ILE A 272 6.51 8.11 11.45
CA ILE A 272 5.24 7.43 11.13
C ILE A 272 4.30 7.43 12.34
N VAL A 273 4.81 7.15 13.54
CA VAL A 273 4.02 7.18 14.78
C VAL A 273 3.45 8.58 15.04
N ARG A 274 4.24 9.64 14.82
CA ARG A 274 3.78 11.03 14.98
C ARG A 274 2.67 11.38 14.01
N ILE A 275 2.80 10.98 12.74
CA ILE A 275 1.75 11.17 11.74
C ILE A 275 0.47 10.45 12.15
N LEU A 276 0.56 9.20 12.59
CA LEU A 276 -0.59 8.40 13.04
C LEU A 276 -1.28 9.02 14.26
N ARG A 277 -0.51 9.51 15.24
CA ARG A 277 -1.06 10.21 16.42
C ARG A 277 -1.77 11.51 16.05
N ALA A 278 -1.20 12.28 15.10
CA ALA A 278 -1.86 13.47 14.56
C ALA A 278 -3.19 13.11 13.87
N SER A 279 -3.21 12.01 13.09
CA SER A 279 -4.44 11.52 12.44
C SER A 279 -5.49 11.04 13.46
N VAL A 280 -5.09 10.38 14.55
CA VAL A 280 -6.02 10.03 15.65
C VAL A 280 -6.61 11.29 16.27
N ALA A 281 -5.79 12.31 16.56
CA ALA A 281 -6.26 13.57 17.14
C ALA A 281 -7.23 14.29 16.20
N GLU A 282 -6.94 14.36 14.90
CA GLU A 282 -7.82 14.90 13.86
C GLU A 282 -9.17 14.16 13.84
N GLY A 283 -9.16 12.83 13.82
CA GLY A 283 -10.37 12.01 13.79
C GLY A 283 -11.24 12.21 15.02
N VAL A 284 -10.65 12.29 16.22
CA VAL A 284 -11.39 12.55 17.47
C VAL A 284 -11.98 13.96 17.49
N ALA A 285 -11.25 14.96 16.99
CA ALA A 285 -11.71 16.34 16.93
C ALA A 285 -12.88 16.53 15.97
N GLY A 286 -12.94 15.76 14.89
CA GLY A 286 -14.04 15.77 13.93
C GLY A 286 -13.57 15.79 12.48
N THR A 287 -14.30 15.09 11.62
CA THR A 287 -14.05 15.00 10.20
C THR A 287 -15.28 15.33 9.39
N THR A 288 -15.09 15.98 8.25
CA THR A 288 -16.16 16.31 7.30
C THR A 288 -15.73 15.94 5.89
N TYR A 289 -16.58 15.24 5.16
CA TYR A 289 -16.39 14.93 3.74
C TYR A 289 -17.72 14.49 3.13
N ASP A 290 -18.06 15.02 1.99
CA ASP A 290 -19.39 14.84 1.40
C ASP A 290 -19.57 13.50 0.71
N ASP A 291 -18.50 12.94 0.11
CA ASP A 291 -18.55 11.67 -0.62
C ASP A 291 -18.18 10.48 0.26
N ARG A 292 -18.97 10.25 1.30
CA ARG A 292 -18.80 9.09 2.22
C ARG A 292 -20.15 8.52 2.67
N VAL A 293 -20.13 7.27 3.11
CA VAL A 293 -21.29 6.55 3.64
C VAL A 293 -21.52 6.89 5.11
N LEU A 294 -20.46 6.84 5.93
CA LEU A 294 -20.53 7.08 7.36
C LEU A 294 -20.21 8.54 7.68
N GLY A 295 -21.04 9.13 8.56
CA GLY A 295 -20.74 10.42 9.15
C GLY A 295 -19.71 10.30 10.28
N HIS A 296 -19.41 11.41 10.94
CA HIS A 296 -18.57 11.46 12.13
C HIS A 296 -19.27 10.77 13.32
N GLN A 297 -18.71 9.67 13.82
CA GLN A 297 -19.23 8.87 14.93
C GLN A 297 -18.30 8.90 16.16
N CYS A 298 -17.02 9.14 15.91
CA CYS A 298 -15.95 9.12 16.89
C CYS A 298 -16.23 10.07 18.07
N GLY A 299 -16.67 11.29 17.82
CA GLY A 299 -16.98 12.27 18.87
C GLY A 299 -18.10 11.80 19.82
N ARG A 300 -19.15 11.16 19.29
CA ARG A 300 -20.21 10.60 20.12
C ARG A 300 -19.73 9.42 20.96
N PHE A 301 -18.87 8.58 20.40
CA PHE A 301 -18.28 7.47 21.15
C PHE A 301 -17.40 7.98 22.29
N ASP A 302 -16.55 8.98 22.05
CA ASP A 302 -15.70 9.61 23.07
C ASP A 302 -16.52 10.26 24.20
N GLU A 303 -17.58 11.00 23.86
CA GLU A 303 -18.50 11.58 24.84
C GLU A 303 -19.12 10.52 25.78
N LEU A 304 -19.64 9.43 25.20
CA LEU A 304 -20.27 8.35 25.97
C LEU A 304 -19.26 7.56 26.79
N MET A 305 -18.05 7.34 26.26
CA MET A 305 -16.95 6.69 26.96
C MET A 305 -16.55 7.50 28.20
N ARG A 306 -16.32 8.81 28.05
CA ARG A 306 -15.99 9.69 29.18
C ARG A 306 -17.11 9.80 30.21
N ALA A 307 -18.36 9.71 29.77
CA ALA A 307 -19.52 9.73 30.65
C ALA A 307 -19.80 8.38 31.35
N GLY A 308 -19.01 7.34 31.09
CA GLY A 308 -19.19 6.00 31.65
C GLY A 308 -20.51 5.33 31.23
N LYS A 309 -21.02 5.66 30.03
CA LYS A 309 -22.29 5.16 29.49
C LYS A 309 -22.14 3.99 28.51
N LEU A 310 -20.91 3.58 28.23
CA LEU A 310 -20.60 2.38 27.44
C LEU A 310 -20.40 1.18 28.39
N LEU A 311 -20.46 -0.03 27.84
CA LEU A 311 -20.01 -1.22 28.56
C LEU A 311 -18.53 -1.04 28.92
N ASP A 312 -18.15 -1.50 30.12
CA ASP A 312 -16.75 -1.44 30.55
C ASP A 312 -15.89 -2.40 29.72
N GLY A 313 -15.20 -1.86 28.75
CA GLY A 313 -14.23 -2.54 27.92
C GLY A 313 -12.78 -2.18 28.26
N GLY A 314 -12.53 -1.34 29.27
CA GLY A 314 -11.19 -0.88 29.62
C GLY A 314 -10.46 -0.29 28.41
N ALA A 315 -9.22 -0.77 28.15
CA ALA A 315 -8.41 -0.35 27.01
C ALA A 315 -9.06 -0.63 25.64
N LEU A 316 -9.94 -1.63 25.53
CA LEU A 316 -10.64 -1.94 24.29
C LEU A 316 -11.51 -0.75 23.82
N ASN A 317 -12.17 -0.04 24.71
CA ASN A 317 -12.97 1.12 24.34
C ASN A 317 -12.09 2.24 23.72
N ARG A 318 -10.88 2.45 24.24
CA ARG A 318 -9.92 3.38 23.62
C ARG A 318 -9.43 2.89 22.25
N ILE A 319 -9.20 1.58 22.11
CA ILE A 319 -8.86 0.98 20.79
C ILE A 319 -9.98 1.23 19.78
N ILE A 320 -11.24 0.99 20.14
CA ILE A 320 -12.41 1.24 19.28
C ILE A 320 -12.45 2.72 18.87
N LEU A 321 -12.26 3.64 19.82
CA LEU A 321 -12.22 5.08 19.56
C LEU A 321 -11.15 5.44 18.53
N TYR A 322 -9.90 4.99 18.72
CA TYR A 322 -8.78 5.35 17.87
C TYR A 322 -8.83 4.68 16.49
N VAL A 323 -9.30 3.44 16.43
CA VAL A 323 -9.59 2.77 15.15
C VAL A 323 -10.67 3.52 14.37
N THR A 324 -11.74 3.94 15.05
CA THR A 324 -12.82 4.73 14.43
C THR A 324 -12.28 6.07 13.93
N ALA A 325 -11.48 6.77 14.73
CA ALA A 325 -10.87 8.05 14.37
C ALA A 325 -10.04 7.95 13.08
N LEU A 326 -9.13 6.98 13.02
CA LEU A 326 -8.28 6.75 11.83
C LEU A 326 -9.12 6.39 10.59
N MET A 327 -10.16 5.57 10.73
CA MET A 327 -11.04 5.22 9.61
C MET A 327 -11.87 6.41 9.13
N GLU A 328 -12.27 7.30 10.00
CA GLU A 328 -12.99 8.53 9.64
C GLU A 328 -12.07 9.55 8.96
N VAL A 329 -10.83 9.71 9.41
CA VAL A 329 -9.80 10.50 8.73
C VAL A 329 -9.56 9.98 7.33
N LYS A 330 -9.37 8.67 7.17
CA LYS A 330 -9.22 8.03 5.86
C LYS A 330 -10.42 8.34 4.94
N SER A 331 -11.63 8.13 5.44
CA SER A 331 -12.88 8.33 4.66
C SER A 331 -13.18 9.82 4.40
N SER A 332 -12.45 10.73 5.03
CA SER A 332 -12.52 12.17 4.82
C SER A 332 -11.33 12.74 4.06
N MET A 333 -10.56 11.91 3.38
CA MET A 333 -9.37 12.32 2.62
C MET A 333 -8.27 12.96 3.47
N GLY A 334 -8.26 12.71 4.79
CA GLY A 334 -7.17 13.08 5.68
C GLY A 334 -5.93 12.22 5.47
N VAL A 335 -4.83 12.59 6.12
CA VAL A 335 -3.56 11.86 6.02
C VAL A 335 -3.60 10.60 6.88
N ILE A 336 -3.27 9.48 6.29
CA ILE A 336 -3.16 8.17 6.95
C ILE A 336 -1.84 7.49 6.57
N VAL A 337 -1.55 6.39 7.26
CA VAL A 337 -0.49 5.46 6.86
C VAL A 337 -1.13 4.11 6.56
N ALA A 338 -0.86 3.54 5.39
CA ALA A 338 -1.27 2.16 5.11
C ALA A 338 -0.53 1.20 6.06
N ALA A 339 -1.27 0.30 6.75
CA ALA A 339 -0.69 -0.62 7.71
C ALA A 339 -1.53 -1.92 7.85
N PRO A 340 -1.43 -2.92 6.95
CA PRO A 340 -0.61 -2.90 5.73
C PRO A 340 -1.28 -2.27 4.50
N THR A 341 -2.55 -1.89 4.56
CA THR A 341 -3.29 -1.23 3.48
C THR A 341 -4.08 -0.03 4.00
N ALA A 342 -4.57 0.85 3.10
CA ALA A 342 -5.50 1.91 3.50
C ALA A 342 -6.83 1.33 4.02
N GLY A 343 -7.27 0.17 3.50
CA GLY A 343 -8.47 -0.53 3.98
C GLY A 343 -8.34 -1.07 5.41
N ALA A 344 -7.13 -1.37 5.85
CA ALA A 344 -6.81 -1.85 7.20
C ALA A 344 -5.92 -0.88 8.00
N CYS A 345 -5.86 0.40 7.61
CA CYS A 345 -4.93 1.40 8.14
C CYS A 345 -5.12 1.73 9.64
N ALA A 346 -6.20 1.29 10.24
CA ALA A 346 -6.57 1.69 11.58
C ALA A 346 -6.34 0.59 12.64
N ALA A 347 -6.44 -0.69 12.25
CA ALA A 347 -6.44 -1.80 13.21
C ALA A 347 -5.12 -1.87 14.00
N LEU A 348 -3.98 -1.93 13.30
CA LEU A 348 -2.65 -1.96 13.93
C LEU A 348 -2.34 -0.66 14.68
N PRO A 349 -2.32 0.53 14.04
CA PRO A 349 -1.88 1.74 14.73
C PRO A 349 -2.86 2.18 15.83
N GLY A 350 -4.17 2.01 15.63
CA GLY A 350 -5.17 2.33 16.65
C GLY A 350 -4.99 1.48 17.91
N ALA A 351 -4.69 0.18 17.76
CA ALA A 351 -4.39 -0.70 18.89
C ALA A 351 -3.07 -0.30 19.59
N VAL A 352 -2.00 -0.07 18.84
CA VAL A 352 -0.68 0.30 19.38
C VAL A 352 -0.73 1.60 20.16
N ILE A 353 -1.28 2.68 19.57
CA ILE A 353 -1.35 3.99 20.20
C ILE A 353 -2.24 3.94 21.45
N ALA A 354 -3.44 3.33 21.34
CA ALA A 354 -4.37 3.23 22.47
C ALA A 354 -3.78 2.45 23.65
N MET A 355 -3.09 1.35 23.39
CA MET A 355 -2.48 0.53 24.45
C MET A 355 -1.24 1.21 25.04
N ALA A 356 -0.35 1.77 24.22
CA ALA A 356 0.82 2.48 24.69
C ALA A 356 0.45 3.64 25.62
N GLU A 357 -0.53 4.47 25.22
CA GLU A 357 -1.04 5.54 26.07
C GLU A 357 -1.69 5.03 27.36
N SER A 358 -2.42 3.90 27.30
CA SER A 358 -3.01 3.27 28.48
C SER A 358 -1.95 2.73 29.46
N MET A 359 -0.76 2.39 28.95
CA MET A 359 0.37 1.89 29.72
C MET A 359 1.35 3.02 30.11
N GLY A 360 1.14 4.27 29.68
CA GLY A 360 2.03 5.40 29.91
C GLY A 360 3.35 5.33 29.12
N LEU A 361 3.36 4.65 27.97
CA LEU A 361 4.50 4.47 27.09
C LEU A 361 4.58 5.61 26.05
N GLY A 362 5.82 5.92 25.58
CA GLY A 362 6.10 7.01 24.65
C GLY A 362 6.16 6.59 23.19
N GLU A 363 6.60 7.54 22.33
CA GLU A 363 6.72 7.35 20.89
C GLU A 363 7.76 6.29 20.52
N ASP A 364 8.84 6.17 21.29
CA ASP A 364 9.91 5.19 21.05
C ASP A 364 9.39 3.75 21.25
N GLU A 365 8.60 3.51 22.30
CA GLU A 365 7.99 2.19 22.52
C GLU A 365 6.93 1.88 21.47
N MET A 366 6.15 2.88 21.04
CA MET A 366 5.23 2.72 19.91
C MET A 366 5.99 2.38 18.62
N ALA A 367 7.10 3.06 18.33
CA ALA A 367 7.93 2.78 17.16
C ALA A 367 8.54 1.36 17.19
N LYS A 368 9.04 0.91 18.34
CA LYS A 368 9.52 -0.48 18.50
C LYS A 368 8.41 -1.50 18.25
N ALA A 369 7.21 -1.27 18.77
CA ALA A 369 6.06 -2.14 18.54
C ALA A 369 5.65 -2.17 17.06
N MET A 370 5.64 -1.00 16.39
CA MET A 370 5.35 -0.89 14.97
C MET A 370 6.43 -1.60 14.12
N LEU A 371 7.71 -1.49 14.46
CA LEU A 371 8.80 -2.23 13.79
C LEU A 371 8.63 -3.74 13.96
N ALA A 372 8.34 -4.22 15.16
CA ALA A 372 8.05 -5.64 15.41
C ALA A 372 6.90 -6.14 14.52
N SER A 373 5.81 -5.37 14.44
CA SER A 373 4.68 -5.69 13.58
C SER A 373 5.05 -5.66 12.09
N GLY A 374 5.91 -4.72 11.70
CA GLY A 374 6.41 -4.59 10.35
C GLY A 374 7.12 -5.85 9.86
N LEU A 375 7.92 -6.47 10.71
CA LEU A 375 8.61 -7.73 10.37
C LEU A 375 7.63 -8.89 10.16
N ILE A 376 6.55 -8.98 10.95
CA ILE A 376 5.47 -9.95 10.70
C ILE A 376 4.84 -9.70 9.32
N GLY A 377 4.60 -8.44 8.98
CA GLY A 377 4.09 -8.05 7.65
C GLY A 377 5.05 -8.41 6.53
N VAL A 378 6.36 -8.30 6.72
CA VAL A 378 7.37 -8.73 5.74
C VAL A 378 7.23 -10.23 5.43
N PHE A 379 7.01 -11.09 6.43
CA PHE A 379 6.81 -12.52 6.19
C PHE A 379 5.55 -12.80 5.36
N ILE A 380 4.49 -12.02 5.58
CA ILE A 380 3.26 -12.12 4.80
C ILE A 380 3.51 -11.64 3.37
N ALA A 381 4.13 -10.46 3.18
CA ALA A 381 4.45 -9.89 1.86
C ALA A 381 5.38 -10.79 1.03
N THR A 382 6.35 -11.44 1.67
CA THR A 382 7.29 -12.37 1.01
C THR A 382 6.58 -13.59 0.44
N ARG A 383 5.55 -14.10 1.12
CA ARG A 383 4.86 -15.36 0.76
C ARG A 383 3.57 -15.14 -0.01
N TRP A 384 2.94 -13.96 0.16
CA TRP A 384 1.61 -13.71 -0.34
C TRP A 384 1.42 -12.22 -0.71
N THR A 385 0.29 -11.61 -0.34
CA THR A 385 -0.10 -10.24 -0.72
C THR A 385 -0.97 -9.62 0.37
N PHE A 386 -1.09 -8.30 0.34
CA PHE A 386 -2.08 -7.54 1.11
C PHE A 386 -3.31 -7.10 0.27
N ALA A 387 -3.33 -7.40 -1.04
CA ALA A 387 -4.40 -6.97 -1.93
C ALA A 387 -5.71 -7.71 -1.63
N ALA A 388 -6.75 -6.98 -1.25
CA ALA A 388 -8.09 -7.54 -1.03
C ALA A 388 -8.70 -8.10 -2.31
N GLU A 389 -8.33 -7.56 -3.46
CA GLU A 389 -8.73 -7.99 -4.80
C GLU A 389 -8.22 -9.40 -5.15
N VAL A 390 -7.14 -9.81 -4.51
CA VAL A 390 -6.55 -11.14 -4.64
C VAL A 390 -6.98 -12.05 -3.49
N GLY A 391 -6.93 -11.54 -2.26
CA GLY A 391 -7.04 -12.36 -1.04
C GLY A 391 -8.31 -12.18 -0.21
N GLY A 392 -9.20 -11.24 -0.56
CA GLY A 392 -10.28 -10.82 0.33
C GLY A 392 -9.74 -10.00 1.52
N CYS A 393 -10.62 -9.60 2.45
CA CYS A 393 -10.20 -8.84 3.63
C CYS A 393 -9.35 -9.66 4.63
N GLN A 394 -9.23 -10.97 4.48
CA GLN A 394 -8.25 -11.75 5.25
C GLN A 394 -6.80 -11.30 4.94
N ALA A 395 -6.53 -10.86 3.69
CA ALA A 395 -5.22 -10.33 3.29
C ALA A 395 -4.92 -8.98 3.96
N GLU A 396 -5.92 -8.14 4.17
CA GLU A 396 -5.78 -6.84 4.83
C GLU A 396 -5.94 -6.95 6.36
N GLY A 397 -7.18 -7.23 6.81
CA GLY A 397 -7.55 -7.27 8.23
C GLY A 397 -6.91 -8.44 8.98
N GLY A 398 -6.77 -9.62 8.33
CA GLY A 398 -6.06 -10.76 8.93
C GLY A 398 -4.59 -10.45 9.16
N SER A 399 -3.94 -9.84 8.17
CA SER A 399 -2.56 -9.36 8.31
C SER A 399 -2.43 -8.29 9.40
N ALA A 400 -3.32 -7.28 9.41
CA ALA A 400 -3.31 -6.24 10.44
C ALA A 400 -3.54 -6.79 11.85
N ALA A 401 -4.41 -7.79 12.03
CA ALA A 401 -4.62 -8.46 13.31
C ALA A 401 -3.35 -9.22 13.76
N SER A 402 -2.73 -9.97 12.87
CA SER A 402 -1.48 -10.71 13.12
C SER A 402 -0.34 -9.76 13.53
N MET A 403 -0.13 -8.70 12.75
CA MET A 403 0.84 -7.64 13.01
C MET A 403 0.55 -6.93 14.34
N GLY A 404 -0.72 -6.57 14.58
CA GLY A 404 -1.16 -5.90 15.80
C GLY A 404 -0.93 -6.75 17.05
N ALA A 405 -1.16 -8.05 16.98
CA ALA A 405 -0.92 -8.95 18.10
C ALA A 405 0.56 -9.00 18.52
N ALA A 406 1.48 -9.07 17.55
CA ALA A 406 2.92 -8.99 17.83
C ALA A 406 3.34 -7.65 18.42
N ALA A 407 2.77 -6.54 17.91
CA ALA A 407 3.03 -5.20 18.43
C ALA A 407 2.60 -5.07 19.90
N LEU A 408 1.40 -5.55 20.23
CA LEU A 408 0.88 -5.49 21.61
C LEU A 408 1.69 -6.35 22.58
N VAL A 409 2.14 -7.53 22.17
CA VAL A 409 3.06 -8.35 22.98
C VAL A 409 4.39 -7.60 23.20
N THR A 410 4.90 -6.90 22.17
CA THR A 410 6.12 -6.10 22.25
C THR A 410 5.95 -4.94 23.24
N LEU A 411 4.83 -4.20 23.19
CA LEU A 411 4.51 -3.15 24.18
C LEU A 411 4.48 -3.68 25.61
N ALA A 412 3.95 -4.90 25.80
CA ALA A 412 3.88 -5.55 27.11
C ALA A 412 5.22 -6.13 27.59
N GLY A 413 6.30 -6.00 26.81
CA GLY A 413 7.62 -6.57 27.14
C GLY A 413 7.66 -8.11 27.03
N GLY A 414 6.76 -8.71 26.24
CA GLY A 414 6.73 -10.14 26.01
C GLY A 414 7.90 -10.66 25.18
N THR A 415 8.08 -11.97 25.17
CA THR A 415 9.17 -12.66 24.48
C THR A 415 8.92 -12.77 22.98
N LEU A 416 9.99 -13.07 22.20
CA LEU A 416 9.89 -13.39 20.76
C LEU A 416 8.89 -14.51 20.50
N ALA A 417 8.94 -15.58 21.28
CA ALA A 417 8.02 -16.72 21.14
C ALA A 417 6.55 -16.31 21.37
N GLN A 418 6.28 -15.47 22.37
CA GLN A 418 4.93 -14.96 22.64
C GLN A 418 4.45 -14.04 21.51
N ALA A 419 5.31 -13.17 20.95
CA ALA A 419 4.95 -12.30 19.83
C ALA A 419 4.57 -13.10 18.58
N VAL A 420 5.35 -14.15 18.25
CA VAL A 420 5.06 -15.05 17.12
C VAL A 420 3.79 -15.87 17.36
N ALA A 421 3.59 -16.37 18.59
CA ALA A 421 2.38 -17.12 18.96
C ALA A 421 1.12 -16.25 18.82
N ALA A 422 1.16 -15.02 19.34
CA ALA A 422 0.06 -14.07 19.23
C ALA A 422 -0.29 -13.78 17.77
N SER A 423 0.74 -13.55 16.91
CA SER A 423 0.56 -13.32 15.48
C SER A 423 -0.13 -14.48 14.79
N SER A 424 0.30 -15.71 15.08
CA SER A 424 -0.31 -16.90 14.50
C SER A 424 -1.78 -17.04 14.90
N MET A 425 -2.10 -16.96 16.20
CA MET A 425 -3.48 -17.06 16.70
C MET A 425 -4.39 -15.98 16.12
N ALA A 426 -3.89 -14.75 16.02
CA ALA A 426 -4.65 -13.63 15.48
C ALA A 426 -4.97 -13.82 14.01
N PHE A 427 -4.05 -14.35 13.21
CA PHE A 427 -4.30 -14.60 11.80
C PHE A 427 -5.26 -15.78 11.60
N GLN A 428 -5.08 -16.88 12.33
CA GLN A 428 -5.98 -18.05 12.29
C GLN A 428 -7.45 -17.64 12.38
N SER A 429 -7.77 -16.71 13.29
CA SER A 429 -9.14 -16.25 13.56
C SER A 429 -9.74 -15.41 12.42
N MET A 430 -8.94 -14.97 11.45
CA MET A 430 -9.35 -14.07 10.38
C MET A 430 -9.38 -14.72 8.99
N ILE A 431 -9.02 -16.02 8.89
CA ILE A 431 -9.03 -16.76 7.63
C ILE A 431 -10.47 -16.84 7.09
N GLY A 432 -10.62 -16.59 5.78
CA GLY A 432 -11.91 -16.61 5.08
C GLY A 432 -12.67 -15.30 5.08
N LEU A 433 -12.11 -14.21 5.64
CA LEU A 433 -12.75 -12.90 5.64
C LEU A 433 -12.84 -12.31 4.23
N ILE A 434 -14.06 -12.19 3.70
CA ILE A 434 -14.37 -11.68 2.36
C ILE A 434 -14.21 -10.16 2.27
N CYS A 435 -14.09 -9.61 1.06
CA CYS A 435 -14.10 -8.17 0.78
C CYS A 435 -15.36 -7.78 0.02
N ASP A 436 -16.26 -7.04 0.67
CA ASP A 436 -17.62 -6.71 0.23
C ASP A 436 -18.04 -5.27 0.63
N PRO A 437 -17.35 -4.23 0.12
CA PRO A 437 -17.58 -2.84 0.54
C PRO A 437 -18.96 -2.34 0.10
N VAL A 438 -19.70 -1.71 1.03
CA VAL A 438 -21.02 -1.11 0.77
C VAL A 438 -20.86 0.16 -0.08
N ALA A 439 -21.67 0.28 -1.12
CA ALA A 439 -21.65 1.38 -2.07
C ALA A 439 -20.23 1.64 -2.64
N ASN A 440 -19.45 0.58 -2.77
CA ASN A 440 -18.07 0.62 -3.26
C ASN A 440 -17.17 1.63 -2.49
N ARG A 441 -17.47 1.87 -1.20
CA ARG A 441 -16.67 2.72 -0.30
C ARG A 441 -15.98 1.86 0.74
N VAL A 442 -14.69 2.13 0.98
CA VAL A 442 -13.87 1.41 1.98
C VAL A 442 -14.20 1.92 3.39
N GLU A 443 -15.50 1.89 3.75
CA GLU A 443 -16.05 2.39 5.02
C GLU A 443 -16.86 1.31 5.75
N VAL A 444 -17.85 0.73 5.08
CA VAL A 444 -18.71 -0.33 5.61
C VAL A 444 -18.53 -1.58 4.74
N PRO A 445 -18.22 -2.74 5.29
CA PRO A 445 -17.99 -3.05 6.72
C PRO A 445 -16.54 -2.79 7.21
N CYS A 446 -15.70 -2.07 6.44
CA CYS A 446 -14.27 -1.92 6.72
C CYS A 446 -13.96 -1.33 8.10
N LEU A 447 -14.75 -0.35 8.60
CA LEU A 447 -14.61 0.17 9.95
C LEU A 447 -14.78 -0.95 10.99
N GLY A 448 -15.88 -1.70 10.92
CA GLY A 448 -16.14 -2.82 11.83
C GLY A 448 -15.09 -3.92 11.75
N LYS A 449 -14.60 -4.22 10.53
CA LYS A 449 -13.52 -5.20 10.33
C LYS A 449 -12.19 -4.75 10.94
N ASN A 450 -11.86 -3.44 10.89
CA ASN A 450 -10.69 -2.88 11.58
C ASN A 450 -10.82 -2.98 13.11
N VAL A 451 -11.99 -2.62 13.66
CA VAL A 451 -12.28 -2.80 15.09
C VAL A 451 -12.15 -4.26 15.50
N MET A 452 -12.72 -5.19 14.72
CA MET A 452 -12.62 -6.63 14.94
C MET A 452 -11.15 -7.09 14.91
N ALA A 453 -10.36 -6.67 13.93
CA ALA A 453 -8.95 -7.03 13.81
C ALA A 453 -8.14 -6.55 15.02
N ALA A 454 -8.34 -5.30 15.47
CA ALA A 454 -7.67 -4.74 16.65
C ALA A 454 -8.09 -5.43 17.95
N SER A 455 -9.38 -5.77 18.10
CA SER A 455 -9.91 -6.51 19.24
C SER A 455 -9.35 -7.94 19.31
N ASN A 456 -9.27 -8.61 18.16
CA ASN A 456 -8.66 -9.93 18.00
C ASN A 456 -7.17 -9.88 18.35
N ALA A 457 -6.44 -8.85 17.88
CA ALA A 457 -5.04 -8.64 18.22
C ALA A 457 -4.81 -8.53 19.72
N LEU A 458 -5.63 -7.73 20.44
CA LEU A 458 -5.57 -7.60 21.90
C LEU A 458 -5.84 -8.93 22.60
N SER A 459 -6.86 -9.65 22.15
CA SER A 459 -7.21 -10.95 22.73
C SER A 459 -6.07 -11.96 22.57
N CYS A 460 -5.52 -12.09 21.36
CA CYS A 460 -4.45 -13.03 21.06
C CYS A 460 -3.12 -12.63 21.72
N ALA A 461 -2.84 -11.33 21.89
CA ALA A 461 -1.69 -10.87 22.67
C ALA A 461 -1.79 -11.33 24.13
N ASN A 462 -2.95 -11.13 24.77
CA ASN A 462 -3.17 -11.59 26.14
C ASN A 462 -3.12 -13.12 26.26
N MET A 463 -3.65 -13.87 25.30
CA MET A 463 -3.56 -15.34 25.27
C MET A 463 -2.09 -15.78 25.21
N ALA A 464 -1.29 -15.19 24.33
CA ALA A 464 0.12 -15.52 24.19
C ALA A 464 0.93 -15.14 25.43
N LEU A 465 0.68 -13.97 26.04
CA LEU A 465 1.30 -13.56 27.30
C LEU A 465 0.95 -14.53 28.43
N ALA A 466 -0.23 -15.11 28.43
CA ALA A 466 -0.67 -16.14 29.35
C ALA A 466 -0.13 -17.55 29.02
N GLY A 467 0.66 -17.69 27.94
CA GLY A 467 1.31 -18.95 27.56
C GLY A 467 0.44 -19.92 26.75
N TYR A 468 -0.58 -19.41 26.02
CA TYR A 468 -1.37 -20.25 25.12
C TYR A 468 -0.52 -20.71 23.94
N ASP A 469 -0.68 -21.97 23.56
CA ASP A 469 -0.03 -22.57 22.40
C ASP A 469 -0.84 -22.23 21.12
N PRO A 470 -0.21 -21.62 20.09
CA PRO A 470 -0.87 -21.36 18.82
C PRO A 470 -1.13 -22.63 18.00
N VAL A 471 -0.48 -23.73 18.32
CA VAL A 471 -0.50 -25.06 17.66
C VAL A 471 0.04 -25.00 16.23
N ILE A 472 -0.45 -24.09 15.41
CA ILE A 472 -0.06 -23.92 14.00
C ILE A 472 0.98 -22.81 13.88
N PRO A 473 2.18 -23.07 13.31
CA PRO A 473 3.18 -22.04 13.07
C PRO A 473 2.69 -20.93 12.13
N LEU A 474 3.16 -19.69 12.34
CA LEU A 474 2.72 -18.52 11.57
C LEU A 474 2.88 -18.71 10.05
N ASP A 475 4.00 -19.29 9.61
CA ASP A 475 4.26 -19.51 8.17
C ASP A 475 3.22 -20.43 7.52
N GLU A 476 2.73 -21.43 8.25
CA GLU A 476 1.68 -22.33 7.77
C GLU A 476 0.30 -21.64 7.74
N VAL A 477 0.03 -20.76 8.69
CA VAL A 477 -1.20 -19.95 8.70
C VAL A 477 -1.22 -18.99 7.50
N ILE A 478 -0.10 -18.34 7.17
CA ILE A 478 0.03 -17.49 5.99
C ILE A 478 -0.24 -18.29 4.71
N GLU A 479 0.37 -19.47 4.58
CA GLU A 479 0.15 -20.32 3.42
C GLU A 479 -1.30 -20.80 3.33
N THR A 480 -1.91 -21.13 4.47
CA THR A 480 -3.33 -21.51 4.53
C THR A 480 -4.24 -20.37 4.06
N ALA A 481 -4.02 -19.14 4.51
CA ALA A 481 -4.78 -17.97 4.07
C ALA A 481 -4.64 -17.75 2.55
N LYS A 482 -3.42 -17.93 2.00
CA LYS A 482 -3.15 -17.89 0.57
C LYS A 482 -3.91 -18.98 -0.20
N GLN A 483 -4.00 -20.20 0.32
CA GLN A 483 -4.78 -21.27 -0.32
C GLN A 483 -6.29 -21.01 -0.25
N VAL A 484 -6.79 -20.52 0.88
CA VAL A 484 -8.20 -20.14 1.02
C VAL A 484 -8.57 -19.02 0.03
N SER A 485 -7.67 -18.06 -0.20
CA SER A 485 -7.92 -16.97 -1.18
C SER A 485 -8.17 -17.49 -2.60
N LYS A 486 -7.46 -18.58 -3.00
CA LYS A 486 -7.67 -19.21 -4.32
C LYS A 486 -9.03 -19.91 -4.44
N GLN A 487 -9.60 -20.33 -3.30
CA GLN A 487 -10.92 -20.97 -3.24
C GLN A 487 -12.06 -19.95 -3.10
N MET A 488 -11.74 -18.70 -2.77
CA MET A 488 -12.74 -17.65 -2.61
C MET A 488 -13.26 -17.21 -4.00
N PRO A 489 -14.59 -17.19 -4.23
CA PRO A 489 -15.18 -16.68 -5.46
C PRO A 489 -14.75 -15.24 -5.76
N ARG A 490 -14.64 -14.90 -7.04
CA ARG A 490 -14.28 -13.55 -7.52
C ARG A 490 -15.18 -12.47 -6.92
N GLU A 491 -16.47 -12.75 -6.83
CA GLU A 491 -17.50 -11.83 -6.32
C GLU A 491 -17.26 -11.39 -4.87
N LEU A 492 -16.46 -12.15 -4.10
CA LEU A 492 -16.14 -11.89 -2.71
C LEU A 492 -14.74 -11.28 -2.49
N ARG A 493 -14.08 -10.83 -3.59
CA ARG A 493 -12.72 -10.26 -3.59
C ARG A 493 -12.68 -8.83 -4.14
N CYS A 494 -13.35 -7.90 -3.42
CA CYS A 494 -13.34 -6.47 -3.74
C CYS A 494 -13.83 -6.13 -5.17
N THR A 495 -14.89 -6.81 -5.63
CA THR A 495 -15.46 -6.59 -6.97
C THR A 495 -16.80 -5.87 -6.97
N ASN A 496 -17.35 -5.59 -5.80
CA ASN A 496 -18.71 -5.04 -5.63
C ASN A 496 -19.84 -5.93 -6.19
N LEU A 497 -19.55 -7.22 -6.44
CA LEU A 497 -20.47 -8.17 -7.08
C LEU A 497 -21.08 -9.19 -6.11
N GLY A 498 -20.74 -9.15 -4.82
CA GLY A 498 -21.21 -10.13 -3.84
C GLY A 498 -21.20 -9.59 -2.40
N GLY A 499 -21.61 -10.42 -1.47
CA GLY A 499 -21.65 -10.07 -0.04
C GLY A 499 -22.56 -8.90 0.27
N LEU A 500 -22.15 -8.00 1.16
CA LEU A 500 -22.93 -6.81 1.55
C LEU A 500 -23.09 -5.82 0.39
N SER A 501 -22.18 -5.80 -0.59
CA SER A 501 -22.20 -4.87 -1.71
C SER A 501 -23.49 -4.97 -2.54
N ILE A 502 -24.09 -6.15 -2.64
CA ILE A 502 -25.31 -6.40 -3.46
C ILE A 502 -26.61 -6.37 -2.66
N THR A 503 -26.57 -5.94 -1.40
CA THR A 503 -27.80 -5.76 -0.62
C THR A 503 -28.62 -4.58 -1.16
N PRO A 504 -29.96 -4.63 -1.06
CA PRO A 504 -30.81 -3.50 -1.51
C PRO A 504 -30.40 -2.15 -0.93
N THR A 505 -29.98 -2.14 0.33
CA THR A 505 -29.49 -0.92 1.01
C THR A 505 -28.18 -0.41 0.40
N ALA A 506 -27.24 -1.31 0.10
CA ALA A 506 -25.96 -0.93 -0.51
C ALA A 506 -26.16 -0.34 -1.90
N ILE A 507 -27.00 -0.95 -2.72
CA ILE A 507 -27.34 -0.47 -4.06
C ILE A 507 -28.00 0.92 -4.00
N ALA A 508 -28.99 1.11 -3.12
CA ALA A 508 -29.64 2.40 -2.96
C ALA A 508 -28.68 3.51 -2.47
N LEU A 509 -27.72 3.18 -1.61
CA LEU A 509 -26.70 4.12 -1.17
C LEU A 509 -25.74 4.49 -2.31
N GLU A 510 -25.33 3.52 -3.12
CA GLU A 510 -24.47 3.75 -4.29
C GLU A 510 -25.13 4.68 -5.29
N GLU A 511 -26.41 4.42 -5.65
CA GLU A 511 -27.20 5.28 -6.52
C GLU A 511 -27.32 6.72 -5.97
N LYS A 512 -27.57 6.85 -4.66
CA LYS A 512 -27.66 8.16 -4.00
C LYS A 512 -26.33 8.94 -4.08
N LEU A 513 -25.21 8.29 -3.83
CA LEU A 513 -23.89 8.92 -3.90
C LEU A 513 -23.53 9.29 -5.35
N ALA A 514 -23.85 8.43 -6.32
CA ALA A 514 -23.64 8.71 -7.73
C ALA A 514 -24.46 9.92 -8.21
N ALA A 515 -25.75 9.99 -7.84
CA ALA A 515 -26.62 11.13 -8.15
C ALA A 515 -26.09 12.45 -7.56
N LYS A 516 -25.57 12.42 -6.33
CA LYS A 516 -24.95 13.59 -5.68
C LYS A 516 -23.74 14.10 -6.46
N ARG A 517 -22.85 13.22 -6.89
CA ARG A 517 -21.67 13.58 -7.71
C ARG A 517 -22.07 14.18 -9.07
N ALA A 518 -23.05 13.58 -9.74
CA ALA A 518 -23.55 14.08 -11.03
C ALA A 518 -24.13 15.49 -10.90
N SER A 519 -24.83 15.80 -9.81
CA SER A 519 -25.40 17.14 -9.56
C SER A 519 -24.33 18.19 -9.22
N CYS A 520 -23.22 17.81 -8.59
CA CYS A 520 -22.10 18.73 -8.33
C CYS A 520 -21.25 18.98 -9.60
N GLY A 521 -21.18 18.01 -10.53
CA GLY A 521 -20.43 18.16 -11.80
C GLY A 521 -21.11 19.07 -12.84
N THR A 522 -22.40 19.36 -12.70
CA THR A 522 -23.16 20.22 -13.61
C THR A 522 -23.39 21.65 -13.10
N GLY A 523 -22.97 21.96 -11.87
CA GLY A 523 -23.13 23.27 -11.21
C GLY A 523 -21.80 23.97 -10.99
N CYS A 524 -21.53 25.01 -11.77
CA CYS A 524 -20.52 26.04 -11.45
C CYS A 524 -20.81 26.60 -10.05
N GLY A 525 -19.85 26.44 -9.11
CA GLY A 525 -19.85 27.24 -7.87
C GLY A 525 -20.46 26.57 -6.64
N CYS A 526 -19.70 25.74 -5.95
CA CYS A 526 -19.79 25.60 -4.49
C CYS A 526 -18.41 25.92 -3.91
N ALA A 527 -18.20 27.22 -3.65
CA ALA A 527 -17.22 27.70 -2.70
C ALA A 527 -17.86 27.62 -1.31
N GLY A 528 -17.14 27.05 -0.33
CA GLY A 528 -17.56 26.96 1.05
C GLY A 528 -16.67 26.01 1.81
#